data_2e90b3c72c0dea6ad70f4d402c34a648
#
_entry.id   2e90b3c72c0dea6ad70f4d402c34a648
#
_cell.length_a   1.000
_cell.length_b   1.000
_cell.length_c   1.000
_cell.angle_alpha   90.00
_cell.angle_beta   90.00
_cell.angle_gamma   90.00
#
_symmetry.space_group_name_H-M   'P 1'
#
loop_
_entity.id
_entity.type
_entity.pdbx_description
1 polymer ?
#
loop_
_entity_poly.entity_id
_entity_poly.type
_entity_poly.pdbx_seq_one_letter_code
_entity_poly.pdbx_strand_id
1 'polypeptide(L)'
;MNYIITGGTGFIGTHLTNLLNEVHPDVRVWNLDIVKPGTPNPVVKNYKPAVREGEKLGSTFVECDVRRPIENLPFEPTPEDVIFNFAAVHRTPGHEDREYFETNIRGAENVCAFAEKYGIRKMVFTSSIAPYGAAEELKTEDTLPTPNTAYGISKLVAEKIHLAWQAGGHTENTEITDGQTTPPNGTPPNLGGERRLLIVRPGVVFGRGENGNFSRLYWGIRKHTFAYPGRKDTIKACVYVKELVRFILWNVEERKTPFDIYNCTFEPAYTIEQIVTAMKRVTDLKQWVPYIPNSIIMPLAAGAKMVGSPMGICPARVKKLQISTHICGKKLASSGYRFKYTFEEALEDWFNDNNRRCLE
;
A
#
# COMPACT_ATOMS: atom_id res chain seq x y z
N MET A 1 19.23 -16.01 6.36
CA MET A 1 17.91 -15.35 6.34
C MET A 1 17.94 -14.33 5.22
N ASN A 2 16.94 -14.36 4.36
CA ASN A 2 16.74 -13.38 3.30
C ASN A 2 15.46 -12.58 3.57
N TYR A 3 15.42 -11.36 3.07
CA TYR A 3 14.19 -10.58 2.94
C TYR A 3 13.74 -10.61 1.49
N ILE A 4 12.55 -11.16 1.24
CA ILE A 4 11.97 -11.37 -0.09
C ILE A 4 10.80 -10.40 -0.25
N ILE A 5 10.92 -9.44 -1.18
CA ILE A 5 9.92 -8.37 -1.35
C ILE A 5 9.30 -8.50 -2.74
N THR A 6 8.04 -8.94 -2.83
CA THR A 6 7.29 -8.85 -4.09
C THR A 6 6.76 -7.44 -4.26
N GLY A 7 6.85 -6.89 -5.47
CA GLY A 7 6.62 -5.46 -5.70
C GLY A 7 7.74 -4.57 -5.10
N GLY A 8 8.95 -5.13 -4.98
CA GLY A 8 10.07 -4.54 -4.25
C GLY A 8 10.66 -3.27 -4.88
N THR A 9 10.46 -3.05 -6.17
CA THR A 9 10.90 -1.84 -6.87
C THR A 9 9.83 -0.74 -6.91
N GLY A 10 8.64 -1.05 -6.38
CA GLY A 10 7.57 -0.09 -6.20
C GLY A 10 7.85 0.90 -5.07
N PHE A 11 6.92 1.84 -4.85
CA PHE A 11 7.08 2.92 -3.88
C PHE A 11 7.39 2.43 -2.45
N ILE A 12 6.55 1.56 -1.88
CA ILE A 12 6.75 1.06 -0.51
C ILE A 12 7.96 0.12 -0.44
N GLY A 13 8.11 -0.76 -1.45
CA GLY A 13 9.22 -1.72 -1.52
C GLY A 13 10.60 -1.07 -1.56
N THR A 14 10.75 0.01 -2.32
CA THR A 14 11.99 0.80 -2.36
C THR A 14 12.35 1.38 -1.00
N HIS A 15 11.37 1.94 -0.26
CA HIS A 15 11.63 2.49 1.07
C HIS A 15 11.94 1.40 2.10
N LEU A 16 11.28 0.23 2.01
CA LEU A 16 11.63 -0.90 2.87
C LEU A 16 13.05 -1.42 2.58
N THR A 17 13.41 -1.57 1.30
CA THR A 17 14.75 -1.99 0.91
C THR A 17 15.83 -1.05 1.47
N ASN A 18 15.61 0.26 1.36
CA ASN A 18 16.55 1.25 1.89
C ASN A 18 16.67 1.15 3.42
N LEU A 19 15.53 0.99 4.13
CA LEU A 19 15.54 0.81 5.57
C LEU A 19 16.26 -0.47 5.99
N LEU A 20 16.03 -1.59 5.29
CA LEU A 20 16.69 -2.85 5.59
C LEU A 20 18.21 -2.75 5.43
N ASN A 21 18.69 -2.09 4.39
CA ASN A 21 20.13 -1.85 4.20
C ASN A 21 20.72 -0.90 5.26
N GLU A 22 19.93 0.06 5.77
CA GLU A 22 20.35 0.97 6.85
C GLU A 22 20.49 0.22 8.18
N VAL A 23 19.51 -0.64 8.51
CA VAL A 23 19.41 -1.28 9.83
C VAL A 23 20.17 -2.62 9.85
N HIS A 24 20.18 -3.33 8.74
CA HIS A 24 20.77 -4.65 8.57
C HIS A 24 21.69 -4.73 7.35
N PRO A 25 22.87 -4.12 7.35
CA PRO A 25 23.74 -4.03 6.18
C PRO A 25 24.22 -5.37 5.64
N ASP A 26 24.22 -6.42 6.48
CA ASP A 26 24.69 -7.76 6.13
C ASP A 26 23.60 -8.69 5.60
N VAL A 27 22.32 -8.25 5.55
CA VAL A 27 21.24 -9.10 5.05
C VAL A 27 21.12 -9.03 3.53
N ARG A 28 20.59 -10.12 2.97
CA ARG A 28 20.27 -10.18 1.54
C ARG A 28 18.84 -9.80 1.31
N VAL A 29 18.65 -8.77 0.49
CA VAL A 29 17.32 -8.29 0.06
C VAL A 29 17.12 -8.69 -1.40
N TRP A 30 16.02 -9.41 -1.66
CA TRP A 30 15.60 -9.86 -2.98
C TRP A 30 14.31 -9.12 -3.38
N ASN A 31 14.41 -8.29 -4.42
CA ASN A 31 13.26 -7.57 -4.96
C ASN A 31 12.69 -8.30 -6.18
N LEU A 32 11.56 -8.98 -5.98
CA LEU A 32 10.81 -9.68 -7.00
C LEU A 32 9.79 -8.72 -7.61
N ASP A 33 9.97 -8.32 -8.85
CA ASP A 33 9.10 -7.34 -9.51
C ASP A 33 9.13 -7.51 -11.03
N ILE A 34 8.09 -7.01 -11.71
CA ILE A 34 8.04 -6.90 -13.18
C ILE A 34 8.77 -5.67 -13.71
N VAL A 35 9.11 -4.72 -12.83
CA VAL A 35 9.75 -3.45 -13.17
C VAL A 35 11.18 -3.43 -12.66
N LYS A 36 12.15 -3.35 -13.56
CA LYS A 36 13.55 -3.17 -13.19
C LYS A 36 13.75 -1.82 -12.48
N PRO A 37 14.53 -1.74 -11.39
CA PRO A 37 14.81 -0.47 -10.71
C PRO A 37 15.30 0.61 -11.66
N GLY A 38 14.78 1.83 -11.52
CA GLY A 38 15.15 2.98 -12.35
C GLY A 38 14.58 2.97 -13.78
N THR A 39 13.75 2.00 -14.15
CA THR A 39 13.13 1.95 -15.47
C THR A 39 11.65 2.36 -15.44
N PRO A 40 11.09 2.83 -16.57
CA PRO A 40 9.65 3.11 -16.67
C PRO A 40 8.82 1.84 -16.40
N ASN A 41 7.66 2.02 -15.77
CA ASN A 41 6.73 0.91 -15.56
C ASN A 41 6.10 0.48 -16.91
N PRO A 42 6.22 -0.79 -17.32
CA PRO A 42 5.70 -1.26 -18.61
C PRO A 42 4.17 -1.33 -18.65
N VAL A 43 3.52 -1.41 -17.47
CA VAL A 43 2.06 -1.56 -17.36
C VAL A 43 1.38 -0.21 -17.15
N VAL A 44 1.98 0.69 -16.38
CA VAL A 44 1.37 1.97 -16.01
C VAL A 44 2.07 3.13 -16.71
N LYS A 45 1.43 3.67 -17.75
CA LYS A 45 1.93 4.84 -18.48
C LYS A 45 2.12 6.04 -17.53
N ASN A 46 3.23 6.79 -17.75
CA ASN A 46 3.58 7.98 -16.97
C ASN A 46 3.77 7.73 -15.45
N TYR A 47 4.03 6.49 -15.05
CA TYR A 47 4.44 6.18 -13.68
C TYR A 47 5.94 6.49 -13.53
N LYS A 48 6.27 7.40 -12.62
CA LYS A 48 7.66 7.70 -12.29
C LYS A 48 8.20 6.59 -11.38
N PRO A 49 9.37 6.00 -11.68
CA PRO A 49 9.99 5.02 -10.81
C PRO A 49 10.27 5.60 -9.42
N ALA A 50 10.09 4.81 -8.37
CA ALA A 50 10.47 5.20 -7.01
C ALA A 50 12.00 5.31 -6.87
N VAL A 51 12.73 4.42 -7.57
CA VAL A 51 14.17 4.51 -7.76
C VAL A 51 14.44 5.43 -8.95
N ARG A 52 15.15 6.52 -8.74
CA ARG A 52 15.48 7.47 -9.81
C ARG A 52 16.61 6.92 -10.69
N GLU A 53 16.70 7.45 -11.92
CA GLU A 53 17.81 7.14 -12.82
C GLU A 53 19.16 7.45 -12.14
N GLY A 54 20.09 6.49 -12.20
CA GLY A 54 21.40 6.59 -11.54
C GLY A 54 21.42 6.21 -10.05
N GLU A 55 20.27 6.05 -9.39
CA GLU A 55 20.21 5.55 -8.02
C GLU A 55 20.32 4.02 -7.99
N LYS A 56 21.09 3.51 -7.03
CA LYS A 56 21.20 2.08 -6.77
C LYS A 56 20.26 1.69 -5.63
N LEU A 57 19.45 0.68 -5.85
CA LEU A 57 18.70 0.02 -4.79
C LEU A 57 19.58 -1.11 -4.24
N GLY A 58 19.89 -1.11 -2.95
CA GLY A 58 20.76 -2.08 -2.29
C GLY A 58 20.12 -3.46 -2.15
N SER A 59 19.72 -4.06 -3.28
CA SER A 59 19.05 -5.35 -3.35
C SER A 59 19.40 -6.06 -4.66
N THR A 60 19.16 -7.37 -4.70
CA THR A 60 19.19 -8.11 -5.95
C THR A 60 17.79 -8.11 -6.58
N PHE A 61 17.70 -7.59 -7.80
CA PHE A 61 16.47 -7.63 -8.58
C PHE A 61 16.28 -8.99 -9.23
N VAL A 62 15.08 -9.53 -9.12
CA VAL A 62 14.63 -10.73 -9.82
C VAL A 62 13.36 -10.39 -10.59
N GLU A 63 13.39 -10.56 -11.91
CA GLU A 63 12.17 -10.37 -12.70
C GLU A 63 11.16 -11.44 -12.33
N CYS A 64 10.01 -11.02 -11.82
CA CYS A 64 8.98 -11.92 -11.31
C CYS A 64 7.60 -11.30 -11.48
N ASP A 65 6.73 -12.01 -12.17
CA ASP A 65 5.31 -11.70 -12.26
C ASP A 65 4.52 -12.58 -11.28
N VAL A 66 4.06 -12.00 -10.18
CA VAL A 66 3.31 -12.72 -9.14
C VAL A 66 2.01 -13.36 -9.64
N ARG A 67 1.50 -12.99 -10.81
CA ARG A 67 0.36 -13.66 -11.45
C ARG A 67 0.67 -15.09 -11.90
N ARG A 68 1.94 -15.48 -11.88
CA ARG A 68 2.46 -16.81 -12.22
C ARG A 68 3.11 -17.43 -10.99
N PRO A 69 3.26 -18.77 -10.95
CA PRO A 69 4.04 -19.42 -9.89
C PRO A 69 5.44 -18.81 -9.77
N ILE A 70 5.91 -18.62 -8.53
CA ILE A 70 7.23 -18.07 -8.24
C ILE A 70 8.23 -19.23 -8.26
N GLU A 71 9.04 -19.29 -9.30
CA GLU A 71 9.98 -20.37 -9.58
C GLU A 71 11.31 -19.82 -10.12
N ASN A 72 12.31 -20.71 -10.24
CA ASN A 72 13.60 -20.41 -10.86
C ASN A 72 14.31 -19.18 -10.25
N LEU A 73 14.27 -19.07 -8.93
CA LEU A 73 14.97 -18.01 -8.22
C LEU A 73 16.51 -18.26 -8.24
N PRO A 74 17.32 -17.18 -8.28
CA PRO A 74 18.78 -17.30 -8.24
C PRO A 74 19.33 -17.57 -6.83
N PHE A 75 18.48 -17.95 -5.89
CA PHE A 75 18.82 -18.29 -4.51
C PHE A 75 17.89 -19.39 -4.00
N GLU A 76 18.28 -20.06 -2.94
CA GLU A 76 17.46 -21.06 -2.26
C GLU A 76 16.75 -20.42 -1.07
N PRO A 77 15.40 -20.33 -1.09
CA PRO A 77 14.64 -19.85 0.05
C PRO A 77 14.69 -20.81 1.22
N THR A 78 14.61 -20.27 2.44
CA THR A 78 14.65 -21.04 3.69
C THR A 78 13.48 -20.70 4.60
N PRO A 79 13.11 -21.57 5.57
CA PRO A 79 12.04 -21.32 6.52
C PRO A 79 12.21 -20.07 7.40
N GLU A 80 13.45 -19.59 7.55
CA GLU A 80 13.79 -18.38 8.33
C GLU A 80 13.59 -17.10 7.55
N ASP A 81 13.39 -17.17 6.23
CA ASP A 81 13.21 -16.01 5.38
C ASP A 81 11.88 -15.29 5.68
N VAL A 82 11.83 -14.01 5.33
CA VAL A 82 10.63 -13.17 5.53
C VAL A 82 10.14 -12.68 4.19
N ILE A 83 8.84 -12.89 3.92
CA ILE A 83 8.19 -12.39 2.72
C ILE A 83 7.46 -11.09 3.04
N PHE A 84 7.66 -10.06 2.21
CA PHE A 84 6.88 -8.83 2.16
C PHE A 84 6.12 -8.80 0.84
N ASN A 85 4.81 -9.06 0.90
CA ASN A 85 3.96 -9.05 -0.29
C ASN A 85 3.38 -7.65 -0.50
N PHE A 86 4.05 -6.86 -1.36
CA PHE A 86 3.64 -5.50 -1.75
C PHE A 86 3.19 -5.42 -3.21
N ALA A 87 3.34 -6.50 -3.98
CA ALA A 87 2.91 -6.54 -5.37
C ALA A 87 1.40 -6.33 -5.49
N ALA A 88 0.98 -5.32 -6.23
CA ALA A 88 -0.43 -5.02 -6.45
C ALA A 88 -0.66 -4.04 -7.59
N VAL A 89 -1.79 -4.18 -8.26
CA VAL A 89 -2.42 -3.10 -9.02
C VAL A 89 -3.26 -2.26 -8.03
N HIS A 90 -3.00 -0.96 -7.94
CA HIS A 90 -3.59 -0.12 -6.86
C HIS A 90 -4.23 1.20 -7.31
N ARG A 91 -3.97 1.70 -8.54
CA ARG A 91 -4.54 2.98 -9.00
C ARG A 91 -6.02 2.86 -9.33
N THR A 92 -6.87 3.69 -8.72
CA THR A 92 -8.32 3.72 -8.94
C THR A 92 -8.79 5.17 -9.16
N PRO A 93 -9.35 5.53 -10.33
CA PRO A 93 -9.40 4.72 -11.57
C PRO A 93 -8.05 4.65 -12.26
N GLY A 94 -7.85 3.69 -13.14
CA GLY A 94 -6.63 3.60 -13.94
C GLY A 94 -6.41 2.22 -14.56
N HIS A 95 -7.18 1.23 -14.13
CA HIS A 95 -7.13 -0.14 -14.61
C HIS A 95 -8.53 -0.67 -14.88
N GLU A 96 -8.64 -1.69 -15.70
CA GLU A 96 -9.87 -2.48 -15.84
C GLU A 96 -10.10 -3.31 -14.56
N ASP A 97 -11.35 -3.56 -14.21
CA ASP A 97 -11.68 -4.28 -12.98
C ASP A 97 -11.02 -5.65 -12.89
N ARG A 98 -10.90 -6.38 -14.03
CA ARG A 98 -10.23 -7.67 -14.08
C ARG A 98 -8.76 -7.63 -13.70
N GLU A 99 -8.04 -6.53 -14.00
CA GLU A 99 -6.61 -6.42 -13.71
C GLU A 99 -6.32 -6.43 -12.20
N TYR A 100 -7.26 -5.85 -11.40
CA TYR A 100 -7.16 -5.93 -9.94
C TYR A 100 -7.30 -7.37 -9.45
N PHE A 101 -8.24 -8.13 -10.01
CA PHE A 101 -8.46 -9.52 -9.61
C PHE A 101 -7.32 -10.44 -10.08
N GLU A 102 -6.91 -10.31 -11.34
CA GLU A 102 -5.83 -11.11 -11.91
C GLU A 102 -4.49 -10.88 -11.19
N THR A 103 -4.19 -9.66 -10.76
CA THR A 103 -2.92 -9.37 -10.11
C THR A 103 -2.99 -9.58 -8.60
N ASN A 104 -3.99 -9.01 -7.93
CA ASN A 104 -3.99 -8.97 -6.47
C ASN A 104 -4.42 -10.31 -5.86
N ILE A 105 -5.35 -11.04 -6.49
CA ILE A 105 -5.82 -12.34 -5.99
C ILE A 105 -4.83 -13.43 -6.36
N ARG A 106 -4.53 -13.60 -7.66
CA ARG A 106 -3.56 -14.62 -8.09
C ARG A 106 -2.17 -14.40 -7.51
N GLY A 107 -1.76 -13.12 -7.37
CA GLY A 107 -0.53 -12.78 -6.69
C GLY A 107 -0.50 -13.23 -5.23
N ALA A 108 -1.60 -13.06 -4.50
CA ALA A 108 -1.72 -13.57 -3.13
C ALA A 108 -1.63 -15.10 -3.08
N GLU A 109 -2.35 -15.80 -3.96
CA GLU A 109 -2.31 -17.27 -4.07
C GLU A 109 -0.88 -17.77 -4.34
N ASN A 110 -0.20 -17.23 -5.36
CA ASN A 110 1.13 -17.65 -5.75
C ASN A 110 2.19 -17.35 -4.67
N VAL A 111 2.08 -16.21 -3.98
CA VAL A 111 2.99 -15.87 -2.88
C VAL A 111 2.77 -16.78 -1.67
N CYS A 112 1.52 -17.13 -1.34
CA CYS A 112 1.23 -18.09 -0.28
C CYS A 112 1.73 -19.50 -0.65
N ALA A 113 1.48 -19.97 -1.88
CA ALA A 113 2.00 -21.25 -2.36
C ALA A 113 3.54 -21.31 -2.35
N PHE A 114 4.19 -20.20 -2.73
CA PHE A 114 5.64 -20.10 -2.63
C PHE A 114 6.12 -20.21 -1.17
N ALA A 115 5.49 -19.52 -0.24
CA ALA A 115 5.83 -19.61 1.18
C ALA A 115 5.67 -21.04 1.71
N GLU A 116 4.63 -21.76 1.29
CA GLU A 116 4.42 -23.16 1.67
C GLU A 116 5.46 -24.08 1.10
N LYS A 117 5.74 -23.97 -0.20
CA LYS A 117 6.74 -24.80 -0.90
C LYS A 117 8.09 -24.82 -0.19
N TYR A 118 8.50 -23.67 0.38
CA TYR A 118 9.80 -23.50 1.05
C TYR A 118 9.71 -23.47 2.59
N GLY A 119 8.51 -23.68 3.14
CA GLY A 119 8.29 -23.69 4.59
C GLY A 119 8.50 -22.34 5.26
N ILE A 120 8.42 -21.21 4.51
CA ILE A 120 8.58 -19.85 5.04
C ILE A 120 7.40 -19.54 5.97
N ARG A 121 7.69 -19.04 7.16
CA ARG A 121 6.70 -18.88 8.23
C ARG A 121 6.37 -17.44 8.58
N LYS A 122 7.08 -16.47 8.03
CA LYS A 122 6.86 -15.03 8.32
C LYS A 122 6.45 -14.30 7.06
N MET A 123 5.27 -13.68 7.09
CA MET A 123 4.77 -12.92 5.96
C MET A 123 4.13 -11.61 6.39
N VAL A 124 4.40 -10.56 5.63
CA VAL A 124 3.73 -9.27 5.72
C VAL A 124 2.93 -9.05 4.45
N PHE A 125 1.69 -8.70 4.58
CA PHE A 125 0.84 -8.33 3.45
C PHE A 125 0.41 -6.86 3.55
N THR A 126 0.72 -6.07 2.53
CA THR A 126 0.20 -4.71 2.40
C THR A 126 -1.16 -4.74 1.73
N SER A 127 -2.20 -4.59 2.54
CA SER A 127 -3.57 -4.37 2.11
C SER A 127 -3.81 -2.87 1.86
N SER A 128 -4.95 -2.36 2.25
CA SER A 128 -5.37 -0.96 2.09
C SER A 128 -6.54 -0.67 3.03
N ILE A 129 -6.88 0.61 3.22
CA ILE A 129 -8.17 1.01 3.80
C ILE A 129 -9.34 0.84 2.81
N ALA A 130 -9.08 0.57 1.53
CA ALA A 130 -10.12 0.39 0.51
C ALA A 130 -11.14 -0.73 0.81
N PRO A 131 -10.82 -1.83 1.50
CA PRO A 131 -11.78 -2.82 1.98
C PRO A 131 -12.91 -2.25 2.83
N TYR A 132 -12.72 -1.15 3.53
CA TYR A 132 -13.79 -0.52 4.32
C TYR A 132 -14.85 0.19 3.49
N GLY A 133 -14.57 0.49 2.20
CA GLY A 133 -15.46 1.28 1.35
C GLY A 133 -15.48 2.75 1.74
N ALA A 134 -16.68 3.38 1.71
CA ALA A 134 -16.86 4.75 2.17
C ALA A 134 -16.69 4.83 3.71
N ALA A 135 -15.98 5.84 4.19
CA ALA A 135 -15.61 5.96 5.60
C ALA A 135 -15.85 7.40 6.13
N GLU A 136 -17.10 7.89 6.03
CA GLU A 136 -17.51 9.10 6.76
C GLU A 136 -17.52 8.82 8.26
N GLU A 137 -18.02 7.65 8.66
CA GLU A 137 -17.94 7.16 10.02
C GLU A 137 -16.59 6.56 10.33
N LEU A 138 -16.18 6.61 11.59
CA LEU A 138 -14.93 6.01 12.07
C LEU A 138 -14.91 4.51 11.80
N LYS A 139 -13.88 4.03 11.12
CA LYS A 139 -13.61 2.60 10.88
C LYS A 139 -12.40 2.16 11.69
N THR A 140 -12.56 1.05 12.39
CA THR A 140 -11.50 0.35 13.14
C THR A 140 -11.17 -0.97 12.46
N GLU A 141 -10.17 -1.68 12.96
CA GLU A 141 -9.80 -3.01 12.47
C GLU A 141 -10.94 -4.04 12.61
N ASP A 142 -11.84 -3.83 13.60
CA ASP A 142 -13.00 -4.69 13.87
C ASP A 142 -14.22 -4.33 12.99
N THR A 143 -14.17 -3.22 12.27
CA THR A 143 -15.26 -2.82 11.37
C THR A 143 -15.38 -3.81 10.22
N LEU A 144 -16.60 -4.32 9.98
CA LEU A 144 -16.89 -5.21 8.86
C LEU A 144 -16.52 -4.52 7.54
N PRO A 145 -15.63 -5.09 6.73
CA PRO A 145 -15.29 -4.55 5.42
C PRO A 145 -16.50 -4.56 4.46
N THR A 146 -16.74 -3.43 3.80
CA THR A 146 -17.80 -3.24 2.81
C THR A 146 -17.24 -2.58 1.54
N PRO A 147 -16.31 -3.25 0.82
CA PRO A 147 -15.65 -2.65 -0.32
C PRO A 147 -16.65 -2.38 -1.46
N ASN A 148 -16.49 -1.23 -2.10
CA ASN A 148 -17.35 -0.77 -3.19
C ASN A 148 -16.58 -0.51 -4.51
N THR A 149 -15.34 -0.98 -4.59
CA THR A 149 -14.48 -0.89 -5.78
C THR A 149 -13.81 -2.24 -6.04
N ALA A 150 -13.50 -2.55 -7.30
CA ALA A 150 -12.76 -3.76 -7.67
C ALA A 150 -11.42 -3.87 -6.92
N TYR A 151 -10.73 -2.75 -6.75
CA TYR A 151 -9.52 -2.69 -5.92
C TYR A 151 -9.78 -3.08 -4.46
N GLY A 152 -10.77 -2.49 -3.81
CA GLY A 152 -11.12 -2.80 -2.42
C GLY A 152 -11.52 -4.28 -2.25
N ILE A 153 -12.32 -4.81 -3.19
CA ILE A 153 -12.73 -6.21 -3.21
C ILE A 153 -11.51 -7.11 -3.36
N SER A 154 -10.63 -6.85 -4.34
CA SER A 154 -9.44 -7.66 -4.58
C SER A 154 -8.48 -7.69 -3.38
N LYS A 155 -8.31 -6.55 -2.68
CA LYS A 155 -7.49 -6.50 -1.47
C LYS A 155 -8.12 -7.28 -0.32
N LEU A 156 -9.45 -7.22 -0.15
CA LEU A 156 -10.14 -8.01 0.88
C LEU A 156 -10.02 -9.51 0.62
N VAL A 157 -10.19 -9.96 -0.63
CA VAL A 157 -10.01 -11.36 -1.00
C VAL A 157 -8.56 -11.80 -0.74
N ALA A 158 -7.58 -10.98 -1.13
CA ALA A 158 -6.17 -11.26 -0.85
C ALA A 158 -5.89 -11.36 0.67
N GLU A 159 -6.50 -10.53 1.53
CA GLU A 159 -6.42 -10.69 2.99
C GLU A 159 -6.90 -12.08 3.43
N LYS A 160 -8.03 -12.56 2.88
CA LYS A 160 -8.58 -13.89 3.23
C LYS A 160 -7.67 -15.03 2.79
N ILE A 161 -7.01 -14.92 1.64
CA ILE A 161 -6.02 -15.89 1.16
C ILE A 161 -4.83 -15.96 2.12
N HIS A 162 -4.27 -14.81 2.52
CA HIS A 162 -3.18 -14.76 3.48
C HIS A 162 -3.58 -15.31 4.86
N LEU A 163 -4.80 -15.03 5.32
CA LEU A 163 -5.34 -15.59 6.56
C LEU A 163 -5.49 -17.12 6.50
N ALA A 164 -5.97 -17.65 5.36
CA ALA A 164 -6.05 -19.09 5.14
C ALA A 164 -4.64 -19.73 5.18
N TRP A 165 -3.64 -19.10 4.53
CA TRP A 165 -2.26 -19.53 4.63
C TRP A 165 -1.77 -19.52 6.09
N GLN A 166 -2.01 -18.46 6.85
CA GLN A 166 -1.59 -18.36 8.25
C GLN A 166 -2.21 -19.47 9.11
N ALA A 167 -3.49 -19.80 8.89
CA ALA A 167 -4.20 -20.85 9.60
C ALA A 167 -3.76 -22.29 9.23
N GLY A 168 -2.82 -22.44 8.27
CA GLY A 168 -2.38 -23.76 7.79
C GLY A 168 -3.33 -24.41 6.79
N GLY A 169 -4.34 -23.66 6.31
CA GLY A 169 -5.30 -24.12 5.34
C GLY A 169 -4.91 -23.74 3.92
N HIS A 170 -4.18 -24.59 3.20
CA HIS A 170 -4.33 -24.60 1.75
C HIS A 170 -5.52 -25.48 1.40
N THR A 171 -6.38 -24.95 0.56
CA THR A 171 -7.29 -25.76 -0.23
C THR A 171 -6.45 -26.53 -1.25
N GLU A 172 -5.86 -27.66 -0.84
CA GLU A 172 -5.65 -28.71 -1.80
C GLU A 172 -7.03 -28.99 -2.43
N ASN A 173 -7.07 -29.07 -3.76
CA ASN A 173 -8.19 -29.67 -4.47
C ASN A 173 -8.43 -31.04 -3.84
N THR A 174 -9.31 -31.12 -2.86
CA THR A 174 -9.88 -32.36 -2.40
C THR A 174 -10.76 -32.84 -3.55
N GLU A 175 -10.19 -33.64 -4.43
CA GLU A 175 -11.03 -34.57 -5.20
C GLU A 175 -11.83 -35.36 -4.18
N ILE A 176 -13.13 -35.09 -4.15
CA ILE A 176 -14.08 -35.85 -3.35
C ILE A 176 -14.18 -37.21 -4.03
N THR A 177 -13.26 -38.11 -3.68
CA THR A 177 -13.43 -39.54 -3.95
C THR A 177 -13.85 -40.18 -2.65
N ASP A 178 -15.03 -40.75 -2.71
CA ASP A 178 -15.69 -41.67 -1.74
C ASP A 178 -14.91 -41.99 -0.44
N GLY A 179 -15.22 -41.28 0.61
CA GLY A 179 -15.28 -41.83 1.97
C GLY A 179 -13.98 -42.20 2.69
N GLN A 180 -12.77 -42.02 2.13
CA GLN A 180 -11.52 -42.19 2.85
C GLN A 180 -10.54 -41.08 2.52
N THR A 181 -10.30 -40.17 3.47
CA THR A 181 -9.22 -39.16 3.42
C THR A 181 -7.88 -39.84 3.68
N THR A 182 -7.21 -40.25 2.62
CA THR A 182 -5.77 -40.50 2.66
C THR A 182 -5.05 -39.22 2.19
N PRO A 183 -4.09 -38.69 2.95
CA PRO A 183 -3.30 -37.56 2.46
C PRO A 183 -2.52 -38.01 1.21
N PRO A 184 -2.46 -37.17 0.14
CA PRO A 184 -1.64 -37.49 -1.01
C PRO A 184 -0.17 -37.62 -0.59
N ASN A 185 0.53 -38.61 -1.16
CA ASN A 185 1.97 -38.79 -1.01
C ASN A 185 2.69 -37.54 -1.48
N GLY A 186 3.13 -36.70 -0.56
CA GLY A 186 3.78 -35.43 -0.83
C GLY A 186 3.32 -34.29 0.08
N THR A 187 2.69 -34.59 1.21
CA THR A 187 2.45 -33.57 2.26
C THR A 187 3.79 -32.88 2.55
N PRO A 188 3.91 -31.55 2.34
CA PRO A 188 5.13 -30.86 2.73
C PRO A 188 5.40 -31.17 4.20
N PRO A 189 6.66 -31.36 4.62
CA PRO A 189 6.96 -31.69 6.00
C PRO A 189 6.29 -30.63 6.86
N ASN A 190 5.48 -31.07 7.83
CA ASN A 190 4.96 -30.21 8.89
C ASN A 190 6.19 -29.72 9.68
N LEU A 191 6.88 -28.71 9.12
CA LEU A 191 8.05 -28.09 9.69
C LEU A 191 7.59 -27.29 10.90
N GLY A 192 7.45 -27.97 12.04
CA GLY A 192 6.91 -27.52 13.30
C GLY A 192 7.31 -26.08 13.62
N GLY A 193 6.33 -25.18 13.55
CA GLY A 193 6.49 -23.77 13.89
C GLY A 193 5.29 -22.96 13.41
N GLU A 194 4.86 -22.06 14.27
CA GLU A 194 3.68 -21.22 14.04
C GLU A 194 3.92 -20.20 12.90
N ARG A 195 3.00 -20.16 11.93
CA ARG A 195 3.03 -19.14 10.87
C ARG A 195 2.65 -17.78 11.44
N ARG A 196 3.37 -16.75 11.03
CA ARG A 196 3.15 -15.37 11.46
C ARG A 196 2.75 -14.50 10.27
N LEU A 197 1.63 -13.82 10.40
CA LEU A 197 1.10 -12.92 9.39
C LEU A 197 0.86 -11.52 9.97
N LEU A 198 1.45 -10.52 9.35
CA LEU A 198 1.09 -9.12 9.57
C LEU A 198 0.30 -8.61 8.35
N ILE A 199 -0.91 -8.11 8.56
CA ILE A 199 -1.65 -7.35 7.55
C ILE A 199 -1.60 -5.88 7.93
N VAL A 200 -1.14 -5.03 7.02
CA VAL A 200 -1.22 -3.58 7.16
C VAL A 200 -2.25 -3.01 6.20
N ARG A 201 -3.15 -2.15 6.70
CA ARG A 201 -4.14 -1.39 5.93
C ARG A 201 -3.75 0.08 5.94
N PRO A 202 -2.81 0.51 5.08
CA PRO A 202 -2.41 1.91 5.06
C PRO A 202 -3.51 2.80 4.51
N GLY A 203 -3.60 4.02 5.07
CA GLY A 203 -4.27 5.15 4.46
C GLY A 203 -3.54 5.59 3.19
N VAL A 204 -3.69 6.85 2.80
CA VAL A 204 -2.89 7.40 1.70
C VAL A 204 -1.43 7.45 2.12
N VAL A 205 -0.60 6.62 1.48
CA VAL A 205 0.85 6.62 1.74
C VAL A 205 1.48 7.77 0.96
N PHE A 206 2.26 8.61 1.66
CA PHE A 206 2.96 9.73 1.06
C PHE A 206 4.46 9.71 1.39
N GLY A 207 5.26 10.41 0.59
CA GLY A 207 6.70 10.49 0.73
C GLY A 207 7.40 10.53 -0.63
N ARG A 208 8.73 10.53 -0.63
CA ARG A 208 9.54 10.60 -1.84
C ARG A 208 9.25 9.42 -2.79
N GLY A 209 8.94 9.74 -4.04
CA GLY A 209 8.56 8.74 -5.06
C GLY A 209 7.05 8.46 -5.10
N GLU A 210 6.24 9.20 -4.30
CA GLU A 210 4.78 9.13 -4.39
C GLU A 210 4.31 9.71 -5.74
N ASN A 211 3.51 8.96 -6.46
CA ASN A 211 2.92 9.37 -7.73
C ASN A 211 1.40 9.61 -7.62
N GLY A 212 0.92 10.00 -6.45
CA GLY A 212 -0.47 9.93 -6.10
C GLY A 212 -1.09 11.24 -5.65
N ASN A 213 -1.79 11.16 -4.52
CA ASN A 213 -2.71 12.22 -4.09
C ASN A 213 -1.99 13.42 -3.49
N PHE A 214 -0.93 13.22 -2.72
CA PHE A 214 -0.20 14.30 -2.03
C PHE A 214 0.63 15.12 -3.01
N SER A 215 1.36 14.46 -3.92
CA SER A 215 2.10 15.16 -4.97
C SER A 215 1.18 15.98 -5.86
N ARG A 216 0.01 15.41 -6.25
CA ARG A 216 -1.00 16.14 -7.04
C ARG A 216 -1.60 17.31 -6.27
N LEU A 217 -1.85 17.16 -4.97
CA LEU A 217 -2.33 18.24 -4.12
C LEU A 217 -1.31 19.38 -4.06
N TYR A 218 -0.04 19.07 -3.80
CA TYR A 218 1.06 20.03 -3.79
C TYR A 218 1.13 20.83 -5.09
N TRP A 219 1.16 20.14 -6.23
CA TRP A 219 1.19 20.78 -7.54
C TRP A 219 -0.07 21.57 -7.85
N GLY A 220 -1.23 21.07 -7.39
CA GLY A 220 -2.51 21.77 -7.51
C GLY A 220 -2.52 23.11 -6.76
N ILE A 221 -1.97 23.15 -5.54
CA ILE A 221 -1.83 24.38 -4.76
C ILE A 221 -0.83 25.32 -5.47
N ARG A 222 0.36 24.81 -5.81
CA ARG A 222 1.43 25.59 -6.44
C ARG A 222 1.01 26.23 -7.76
N LYS A 223 0.18 25.54 -8.56
CA LYS A 223 -0.31 26.00 -9.87
C LYS A 223 -1.66 26.70 -9.81
N HIS A 224 -2.20 27.01 -8.62
CA HIS A 224 -3.53 27.62 -8.42
C HIS A 224 -4.69 26.82 -9.05
N THR A 225 -4.55 25.50 -9.16
CA THR A 225 -5.59 24.61 -9.74
C THR A 225 -6.34 23.80 -8.69
N PHE A 226 -6.00 23.94 -7.42
CA PHE A 226 -6.71 23.31 -6.31
C PHE A 226 -7.63 24.30 -5.60
N ALA A 227 -8.84 23.84 -5.29
CA ALA A 227 -9.81 24.51 -4.45
C ALA A 227 -10.47 23.49 -3.52
N TYR A 228 -10.99 23.92 -2.36
CA TYR A 228 -11.78 23.05 -1.50
C TYR A 228 -13.17 22.85 -2.11
N PRO A 229 -13.53 21.65 -2.56
CA PRO A 229 -14.81 21.40 -3.21
C PRO A 229 -15.87 21.08 -2.14
N GLY A 230 -16.69 22.06 -1.79
CA GLY A 230 -17.87 21.90 -0.94
C GLY A 230 -17.63 21.77 0.56
N ARG A 231 -16.45 21.28 1.00
CA ARG A 231 -16.09 21.18 2.42
C ARG A 231 -14.58 21.18 2.62
N LYS A 232 -14.12 21.61 3.79
CA LYS A 232 -12.71 21.66 4.17
C LYS A 232 -12.36 20.64 5.27
N ASP A 233 -13.36 20.16 5.96
CA ASP A 233 -13.27 19.25 7.11
C ASP A 233 -13.22 17.77 6.72
N THR A 234 -13.13 17.46 5.42
CA THR A 234 -13.01 16.08 4.92
C THR A 234 -11.76 15.42 5.52
N ILE A 235 -11.95 14.37 6.30
CA ILE A 235 -10.87 13.61 6.92
C ILE A 235 -10.17 12.75 5.85
N LYS A 236 -8.83 12.74 5.87
CA LYS A 236 -8.00 11.92 4.98
C LYS A 236 -7.00 11.12 5.79
N ALA A 237 -7.30 9.85 5.99
CA ALA A 237 -6.34 8.94 6.59
C ALA A 237 -5.09 8.86 5.72
N CYS A 238 -3.93 9.10 6.32
CA CYS A 238 -2.64 9.08 5.62
C CYS A 238 -1.52 8.59 6.55
N VAL A 239 -0.45 8.11 5.95
CA VAL A 239 0.75 7.67 6.64
C VAL A 239 1.99 8.00 5.83
N TYR A 240 3.05 8.40 6.51
CA TYR A 240 4.35 8.62 5.88
C TYR A 240 5.00 7.27 5.53
N VAL A 241 5.54 7.15 4.32
CA VAL A 241 6.09 5.88 3.84
C VAL A 241 7.23 5.36 4.73
N LYS A 242 8.11 6.24 5.22
CA LYS A 242 9.20 5.83 6.13
C LYS A 242 8.66 5.35 7.47
N GLU A 243 7.54 5.91 7.98
CA GLU A 243 6.87 5.39 9.18
C GLU A 243 6.21 4.04 8.92
N LEU A 244 5.55 3.87 7.79
CA LEU A 244 4.93 2.60 7.41
C LEU A 244 5.96 1.47 7.38
N VAL A 245 7.08 1.66 6.70
CA VAL A 245 8.11 0.60 6.59
C VAL A 245 8.85 0.37 7.90
N ARG A 246 9.06 1.40 8.72
CA ARG A 246 9.62 1.27 10.08
C ARG A 246 8.69 0.47 11.00
N PHE A 247 7.38 0.75 10.96
CA PHE A 247 6.39 -0.01 11.72
C PHE A 247 6.36 -1.48 11.27
N ILE A 248 6.37 -1.73 9.97
CA ILE A 248 6.40 -3.09 9.41
C ILE A 248 7.63 -3.86 9.93
N LEU A 249 8.80 -3.27 9.83
CA LEU A 249 10.05 -3.92 10.27
C LEU A 249 10.04 -4.15 11.79
N TRP A 250 9.68 -3.15 12.57
CA TRP A 250 9.54 -3.26 14.02
C TRP A 250 8.57 -4.40 14.42
N ASN A 251 7.42 -4.51 13.74
CA ASN A 251 6.46 -5.58 14.04
C ASN A 251 7.05 -6.98 13.71
N VAL A 252 7.73 -7.11 12.60
CA VAL A 252 8.37 -8.38 12.20
C VAL A 252 9.43 -8.83 13.23
N GLU A 253 10.17 -7.90 13.80
CA GLU A 253 11.28 -8.16 14.73
C GLU A 253 10.81 -8.32 16.18
N GLU A 254 10.00 -7.39 16.67
CA GLU A 254 9.65 -7.29 18.09
C GLU A 254 8.38 -8.06 18.47
N ARG A 255 7.41 -8.16 17.56
CA ARG A 255 6.14 -8.84 17.85
C ARG A 255 6.23 -10.32 17.55
N LYS A 256 5.60 -11.13 18.42
CA LYS A 256 5.59 -12.60 18.31
C LYS A 256 4.19 -13.16 18.11
N THR A 257 3.19 -12.30 17.92
CA THR A 257 1.80 -12.71 17.67
C THR A 257 1.68 -13.47 16.34
N PRO A 258 0.93 -14.58 16.29
CA PRO A 258 0.74 -15.34 15.05
C PRO A 258 0.06 -14.53 13.96
N PHE A 259 -0.84 -13.65 14.37
CA PHE A 259 -1.60 -12.78 13.46
C PHE A 259 -1.81 -11.39 14.05
N ASP A 260 -1.53 -10.39 13.24
CA ASP A 260 -1.88 -8.99 13.52
C ASP A 260 -2.41 -8.30 12.27
N ILE A 261 -3.37 -7.38 12.47
CA ILE A 261 -3.86 -6.47 11.45
C ILE A 261 -3.90 -5.05 12.00
N TYR A 262 -3.39 -4.08 11.24
CA TYR A 262 -3.32 -2.68 11.67
C TYR A 262 -3.76 -1.71 10.58
N ASN A 263 -4.59 -0.76 10.95
CA ASN A 263 -4.80 0.46 10.18
C ASN A 263 -3.58 1.37 10.35
N CYS A 264 -2.84 1.58 9.27
CA CYS A 264 -1.65 2.42 9.29
C CYS A 264 -2.00 3.83 8.84
N THR A 265 -2.24 4.70 9.81
CA THR A 265 -2.55 6.12 9.62
C THR A 265 -2.07 6.92 10.83
N PHE A 266 -1.82 8.21 10.65
CA PHE A 266 -1.62 9.10 11.79
C PHE A 266 -2.87 9.15 12.67
N GLU A 267 -2.66 9.28 13.97
CA GLU A 267 -3.72 9.43 14.97
C GLU A 267 -3.45 10.68 15.81
N PRO A 268 -4.36 11.66 15.88
CA PRO A 268 -5.62 11.70 15.12
C PRO A 268 -5.43 11.89 13.61
N ALA A 269 -6.45 11.47 12.82
CA ALA A 269 -6.45 11.68 11.38
C ALA A 269 -6.62 13.17 11.02
N TYR A 270 -6.06 13.59 9.90
CA TYR A 270 -6.04 14.99 9.47
C TYR A 270 -7.18 15.32 8.50
N THR A 271 -7.73 16.53 8.62
CA THR A 271 -8.63 17.10 7.60
C THR A 271 -7.83 17.59 6.41
N ILE A 272 -8.51 17.72 5.25
CA ILE A 272 -7.86 18.28 4.05
C ILE A 272 -7.34 19.70 4.28
N GLU A 273 -8.02 20.51 5.11
CA GLU A 273 -7.55 21.86 5.47
C GLU A 273 -6.26 21.83 6.29
N GLN A 274 -6.17 20.92 7.27
CA GLN A 274 -4.95 20.73 8.06
C GLN A 274 -3.78 20.26 7.18
N ILE A 275 -4.03 19.30 6.27
CA ILE A 275 -3.02 18.81 5.31
C ILE A 275 -2.52 19.95 4.41
N VAL A 276 -3.41 20.74 3.83
CA VAL A 276 -3.05 21.88 2.98
C VAL A 276 -2.27 22.93 3.77
N THR A 277 -2.69 23.22 4.99
CA THR A 277 -2.04 24.20 5.86
C THR A 277 -0.62 23.77 6.22
N ALA A 278 -0.42 22.52 6.64
CA ALA A 278 0.89 21.97 6.94
C ALA A 278 1.80 21.94 5.69
N MET A 279 1.25 21.49 4.55
CA MET A 279 1.99 21.45 3.28
C MET A 279 2.45 22.85 2.85
N LYS A 280 1.59 23.86 2.94
CA LYS A 280 1.95 25.27 2.65
C LYS A 280 3.02 25.79 3.60
N ARG A 281 2.91 25.49 4.90
CA ARG A 281 3.88 25.91 5.91
C ARG A 281 5.27 25.35 5.63
N VAL A 282 5.34 24.03 5.42
CA VAL A 282 6.62 23.32 5.21
C VAL A 282 7.29 23.74 3.90
N THR A 283 6.52 23.96 2.83
CA THR A 283 7.06 24.29 1.51
C THR A 283 7.06 25.78 1.18
N ASP A 284 6.71 26.63 2.15
CA ASP A 284 6.58 28.09 2.00
C ASP A 284 5.66 28.54 0.85
N LEU A 285 4.62 27.77 0.55
CA LEU A 285 3.65 28.12 -0.48
C LEU A 285 2.72 29.23 0.03
N LYS A 286 2.69 30.36 -0.66
CA LYS A 286 1.84 31.52 -0.32
C LYS A 286 0.50 31.56 -1.06
N GLN A 287 0.26 30.62 -1.96
CA GLN A 287 -0.94 30.56 -2.80
C GLN A 287 -2.20 30.52 -1.94
N TRP A 288 -3.16 31.37 -2.27
CA TRP A 288 -4.50 31.28 -1.71
C TRP A 288 -5.24 30.07 -2.29
N VAL A 289 -5.95 29.34 -1.43
CA VAL A 289 -6.74 28.17 -1.81
C VAL A 289 -8.23 28.51 -1.60
N PRO A 290 -9.00 28.68 -2.68
CA PRO A 290 -10.41 29.05 -2.57
C PRO A 290 -11.27 27.90 -2.06
N TYR A 291 -12.36 28.28 -1.40
CA TYR A 291 -13.47 27.38 -1.10
C TYR A 291 -14.58 27.59 -2.14
N ILE A 292 -15.06 26.52 -2.75
CA ILE A 292 -16.14 26.56 -3.74
C ILE A 292 -17.33 25.79 -3.17
N PRO A 293 -18.46 26.48 -2.86
CA PRO A 293 -19.67 25.83 -2.34
C PRO A 293 -20.24 24.76 -3.29
N ASN A 294 -20.93 23.77 -2.73
CA ASN A 294 -21.57 22.69 -3.51
C ASN A 294 -22.56 23.21 -4.55
N SER A 295 -23.29 24.30 -4.25
CA SER A 295 -24.21 24.98 -5.17
C SER A 295 -23.54 25.50 -6.45
N ILE A 296 -22.21 25.73 -6.40
CA ILE A 296 -21.41 26.20 -7.54
C ILE A 296 -20.64 25.04 -8.18
N ILE A 297 -19.93 24.24 -7.37
CA ILE A 297 -19.01 23.22 -7.90
C ILE A 297 -19.75 22.08 -8.61
N MET A 298 -20.96 21.70 -8.15
CA MET A 298 -21.70 20.58 -8.74
C MET A 298 -22.25 20.91 -10.14
N PRO A 299 -22.89 22.06 -10.39
CA PRO A 299 -23.26 22.48 -11.75
C PRO A 299 -22.06 22.64 -12.68
N LEU A 300 -20.94 23.23 -12.21
CA LEU A 300 -19.73 23.37 -13.00
C LEU A 300 -19.15 22.01 -13.40
N ALA A 301 -19.13 21.05 -12.47
CA ALA A 301 -18.67 19.69 -12.75
C ALA A 301 -19.58 18.94 -13.74
N ALA A 302 -20.90 19.19 -13.68
CA ALA A 302 -21.86 18.65 -14.64
C ALA A 302 -21.64 19.22 -16.04
N GLY A 303 -21.48 20.54 -16.16
CA GLY A 303 -21.14 21.20 -17.43
C GLY A 303 -19.81 20.75 -18.02
N ALA A 304 -18.76 20.65 -17.18
CA ALA A 304 -17.44 20.15 -17.58
C ALA A 304 -17.50 18.72 -18.13
N LYS A 305 -18.36 17.86 -17.56
CA LYS A 305 -18.61 16.50 -18.06
C LYS A 305 -19.23 16.53 -19.47
N MET A 306 -20.17 17.42 -19.71
CA MET A 306 -20.86 17.53 -21.00
C MET A 306 -19.94 17.96 -22.15
N VAL A 307 -18.98 18.84 -21.88
CA VAL A 307 -18.01 19.33 -22.89
C VAL A 307 -16.72 18.47 -22.95
N GLY A 308 -16.68 17.34 -22.28
CA GLY A 308 -15.51 16.44 -22.33
C GLY A 308 -14.24 17.07 -21.74
N SER A 309 -14.33 17.70 -20.55
CA SER A 309 -13.21 18.40 -19.92
C SER A 309 -11.91 17.57 -19.92
N PRO A 310 -10.79 18.10 -20.45
CA PRO A 310 -9.50 17.43 -20.47
C PRO A 310 -8.99 17.08 -19.07
N MET A 311 -9.43 17.80 -18.04
CA MET A 311 -9.09 17.52 -16.64
C MET A 311 -9.98 16.45 -16.01
N GLY A 312 -10.95 15.88 -16.75
CA GLY A 312 -11.84 14.82 -16.30
C GLY A 312 -12.68 15.24 -15.07
N ILE A 313 -12.98 16.54 -14.92
CA ILE A 313 -13.83 17.05 -13.85
C ILE A 313 -15.25 16.55 -14.11
N CYS A 314 -15.83 15.86 -13.12
CA CYS A 314 -17.20 15.37 -13.17
C CYS A 314 -17.79 15.31 -11.75
N PRO A 315 -19.13 15.31 -11.59
CA PRO A 315 -19.77 15.25 -10.29
C PRO A 315 -19.32 14.09 -9.40
N ALA A 316 -19.10 12.91 -9.99
CA ALA A 316 -18.63 11.74 -9.25
C ALA A 316 -17.24 11.95 -8.63
N ARG A 317 -16.31 12.60 -9.35
CA ARG A 317 -14.98 12.97 -8.81
C ARG A 317 -15.08 13.99 -7.69
N VAL A 318 -15.93 15.02 -7.86
CA VAL A 318 -16.15 16.02 -6.81
C VAL A 318 -16.70 15.37 -5.55
N LYS A 319 -17.73 14.52 -5.67
CA LYS A 319 -18.27 13.74 -4.53
C LYS A 319 -17.20 12.89 -3.86
N LYS A 320 -16.35 12.20 -4.63
CA LYS A 320 -15.26 11.38 -4.06
C LYS A 320 -14.26 12.20 -3.24
N LEU A 321 -13.98 13.44 -3.64
CA LEU A 321 -13.11 14.34 -2.87
C LEU A 321 -13.74 14.80 -1.55
N GLN A 322 -15.07 14.86 -1.49
CA GLN A 322 -15.85 15.27 -0.31
C GLN A 322 -16.08 14.13 0.70
N ILE A 323 -15.87 12.88 0.31
CA ILE A 323 -16.03 11.73 1.20
C ILE A 323 -14.78 11.58 2.07
N SER A 324 -15.00 11.45 3.37
CA SER A 324 -13.92 11.18 4.33
C SER A 324 -13.38 9.76 4.20
N THR A 325 -12.13 9.59 4.62
CA THR A 325 -11.52 8.31 4.93
C THR A 325 -11.19 8.31 6.42
N HIS A 326 -12.24 8.23 7.25
CA HIS A 326 -12.13 8.34 8.71
C HIS A 326 -11.75 6.98 9.30
N ILE A 327 -10.47 6.71 9.32
CA ILE A 327 -9.88 5.44 9.76
C ILE A 327 -9.15 5.66 11.10
N CYS A 328 -9.42 4.80 12.06
CA CYS A 328 -8.81 4.82 13.39
C CYS A 328 -7.40 4.24 13.36
N GLY A 329 -6.40 5.01 13.77
CA GLY A 329 -5.01 4.59 13.94
C GLY A 329 -4.65 4.17 15.37
N LYS A 330 -5.61 4.14 16.31
CA LYS A 330 -5.35 3.94 17.74
C LYS A 330 -4.67 2.60 18.04
N LYS A 331 -5.04 1.52 17.35
CA LYS A 331 -4.41 0.22 17.55
C LYS A 331 -2.90 0.29 17.28
N LEU A 332 -2.50 0.94 16.18
CA LEU A 332 -1.09 1.16 15.88
C LEU A 332 -0.43 2.07 16.93
N ALA A 333 -1.05 3.20 17.26
CA ALA A 333 -0.51 4.15 18.24
C ALA A 333 -0.32 3.52 19.64
N SER A 334 -1.15 2.52 20.01
CA SER A 334 -1.06 1.80 21.29
C SER A 334 -0.27 0.49 21.22
N SER A 335 0.30 0.14 20.07
CA SER A 335 1.01 -1.13 19.86
C SER A 335 2.35 -1.24 20.60
N GLY A 336 2.90 -0.12 21.06
CA GLY A 336 4.26 0.02 21.57
C GLY A 336 5.24 0.60 20.54
N TYR A 337 4.87 0.62 19.25
CA TYR A 337 5.63 1.35 18.23
C TYR A 337 5.52 2.86 18.45
N ARG A 338 6.62 3.57 18.32
CA ARG A 338 6.64 5.03 18.40
C ARG A 338 6.99 5.63 17.07
N PHE A 339 6.09 6.47 16.55
CA PHE A 339 6.37 7.25 15.36
C PHE A 339 7.60 8.14 15.57
N LYS A 340 8.50 8.12 14.61
CA LYS A 340 9.67 9.00 14.58
C LYS A 340 9.32 10.40 14.13
N TYR A 341 8.33 10.53 13.25
CA TYR A 341 7.92 11.77 12.62
C TYR A 341 6.47 12.11 12.99
N THR A 342 6.23 13.34 13.40
CA THR A 342 4.91 13.96 13.31
C THR A 342 4.54 14.18 11.85
N PHE A 343 3.31 14.54 11.56
CA PHE A 343 2.87 14.79 10.18
C PHE A 343 3.66 15.92 9.49
N GLU A 344 3.95 17.03 10.21
CA GLU A 344 4.71 18.15 9.67
C GLU A 344 6.18 17.77 9.46
N GLU A 345 6.81 17.09 10.40
CA GLU A 345 8.18 16.58 10.25
C GLU A 345 8.31 15.59 9.09
N ALA A 346 7.28 14.76 8.87
CA ALA A 346 7.24 13.85 7.72
C ALA A 346 7.18 14.60 6.37
N LEU A 347 6.40 15.68 6.31
CA LEU A 347 6.36 16.56 5.12
C LEU A 347 7.69 17.27 4.91
N GLU A 348 8.34 17.73 5.99
CA GLU A 348 9.64 18.39 5.93
C GLU A 348 10.75 17.42 5.49
N ASP A 349 10.78 16.22 6.04
CA ASP A 349 11.71 15.16 5.64
C ASP A 349 11.55 14.82 4.16
N TRP A 350 10.30 14.67 3.68
CA TRP A 350 10.02 14.48 2.26
C TRP A 350 10.46 15.66 1.40
N PHE A 351 10.26 16.89 1.86
CA PHE A 351 10.71 18.08 1.14
C PHE A 351 12.25 18.13 1.06
N ASN A 352 12.93 17.74 2.14
CA ASN A 352 14.38 17.65 2.19
C ASN A 352 14.93 16.54 1.25
N ASP A 353 14.27 15.37 1.20
CA ASP A 353 14.59 14.28 0.25
C ASP A 353 14.54 14.72 -1.23
N ASN A 354 13.85 15.81 -1.52
CA ASN A 354 13.78 16.44 -2.84
C ASN A 354 14.60 17.75 -2.92
N ASN A 355 15.60 17.94 -2.06
CA ASN A 355 16.45 19.14 -1.99
C ASN A 355 15.63 20.42 -1.84
N ARG A 356 14.53 20.39 -1.11
CA ARG A 356 13.58 21.48 -0.85
C ARG A 356 12.99 22.13 -2.11
N ARG A 357 12.82 21.37 -3.19
CA ARG A 357 12.31 21.88 -4.48
C ARG A 357 10.81 21.59 -4.68
N CYS A 358 10.34 20.43 -4.26
CA CYS A 358 8.96 19.97 -4.43
C CYS A 358 8.65 18.80 -3.49
N LEU A 359 7.37 18.42 -3.44
CA LEU A 359 6.91 17.16 -2.84
C LEU A 359 6.56 16.17 -3.97
N GLU A 360 7.55 15.34 -4.33
CA GLU A 360 7.43 14.41 -5.45
C GLU A 360 8.12 13.05 -5.20
#